data_e25a25cdc758e8f930a845155abbbfec
#
_entry.id   e25a25cdc758e8f930a845155abbbfec
#
_cell.length_a   1.000
_cell.length_b   1.000
_cell.length_c   1.000
_cell.angle_alpha   90.00
_cell.angle_beta   90.00
_cell.angle_gamma   90.00
#
_symmetry.space_group_name_H-M   'P 1'
#
loop_
_entity.id
_entity.type
_entity.pdbx_description
1 polymer ?
#
loop_
_entity_poly.entity_id
_entity_poly.type
_entity_poly.pdbx_seq_one_letter_code
_entity_poly.pdbx_strand_id
1 'polypeptide(L)'
;MPRNSRLDLLAERLAEQREEGTEAESAPEFLMARRRERRPSGAEGAVEASIYVRGAPAPPPADPADPAEVRRRLEAEPEAVAWIRMDRPSTGRLMAAAREFGLHELAVEDAIVAHQRPKLDRYGDTRFAVLRAAGPGGGADEVRFSEVHVFTGPRFAITVRHGDAPDLEAVRRRLEGDPQLLALGPQAVLYAVADRVIDDYAPAVARLGEAADEVESRVFAGDPEASPRVHRLLREVILFQRAADPLLDVLRRGLEQDAGDEELRHHLRDAADHAEAVAERVDGHRQLLQNVLQVNATLLSLEQNEKMRRLTESDARQADNAKKISAWAAILFAPSLIGSVYGMNFRHMPELGWALGYPMSLLLMLGIGVGLYALFKVRRWM
;
A
#
# COMPACT_ATOMS: atom_id res chain seq x y z
N MET A 1 -12.10 28.77 31.97
CA MET A 1 -13.00 29.07 30.86
C MET A 1 -14.06 27.99 30.80
N PRO A 2 -15.35 28.29 30.59
CA PRO A 2 -16.38 27.27 30.47
C PRO A 2 -16.12 26.38 29.23
N ARG A 3 -16.34 25.08 29.38
CA ARG A 3 -16.09 24.05 28.33
C ARG A 3 -16.72 24.39 26.96
N ASN A 4 -17.85 25.09 26.96
CA ASN A 4 -18.56 25.46 25.71
C ASN A 4 -17.80 26.51 24.89
N SER A 5 -17.03 27.42 25.49
CA SER A 5 -16.29 28.46 24.77
C SER A 5 -15.12 27.89 23.93
N ARG A 6 -14.59 26.73 24.32
CA ARG A 6 -13.51 26.06 23.57
C ARG A 6 -14.00 25.33 22.33
N LEU A 7 -15.18 24.70 22.40
CA LEU A 7 -15.81 24.06 21.25
C LEU A 7 -16.27 25.11 20.23
N ASP A 8 -16.68 26.32 20.67
CA ASP A 8 -17.03 27.40 19.75
C ASP A 8 -15.81 27.95 19.04
N LEU A 9 -14.67 28.11 19.72
CA LEU A 9 -13.39 28.48 19.12
C LEU A 9 -12.88 27.42 18.14
N LEU A 10 -13.10 26.12 18.42
CA LEU A 10 -12.79 25.05 17.49
C LEU A 10 -13.64 25.11 16.22
N ALA A 11 -14.94 25.40 16.36
CA ALA A 11 -15.84 25.56 15.21
C ALA A 11 -15.43 26.73 14.30
N GLU A 12 -15.04 27.87 14.88
CA GLU A 12 -14.52 29.03 14.14
C GLU A 12 -13.22 28.69 13.41
N ARG A 13 -12.25 28.08 14.09
CA ARG A 13 -10.97 27.66 13.48
C ARG A 13 -11.15 26.68 12.31
N LEU A 14 -12.04 25.71 12.45
CA LEU A 14 -12.34 24.75 11.39
C LEU A 14 -13.10 25.38 10.22
N ALA A 15 -13.87 26.45 10.45
CA ALA A 15 -14.50 27.24 9.39
C ALA A 15 -13.47 28.06 8.62
N GLU A 16 -12.54 28.74 9.31
CA GLU A 16 -11.43 29.50 8.71
C GLU A 16 -10.50 28.60 7.86
N GLN A 17 -10.11 27.43 8.37
CA GLN A 17 -9.30 26.47 7.60
C GLN A 17 -10.00 25.91 6.36
N ARG A 18 -11.33 25.91 6.33
CA ARG A 18 -12.11 25.56 5.13
C ARG A 18 -12.06 26.65 4.07
N GLU A 19 -12.08 27.92 4.45
CA GLU A 19 -11.99 29.06 3.55
C GLU A 19 -10.58 29.19 2.97
N GLU A 20 -9.53 29.07 3.80
CA GLU A 20 -8.12 29.09 3.35
C GLU A 20 -7.75 27.88 2.48
N GLY A 21 -8.32 26.70 2.74
CA GLY A 21 -8.09 25.50 1.92
C GLY A 21 -8.66 25.57 0.52
N THR A 22 -9.49 26.56 0.21
CA THR A 22 -10.06 26.81 -1.13
C THR A 22 -9.13 27.67 -2.00
N GLU A 23 -8.18 28.39 -1.41
CA GLU A 23 -7.23 29.27 -2.12
C GLU A 23 -5.84 28.64 -2.36
N ALA A 24 -5.50 27.52 -1.72
CA ALA A 24 -4.20 26.86 -1.88
C ALA A 24 -4.18 25.83 -3.04
N GLU A 25 -4.23 26.32 -4.27
CA GLU A 25 -4.16 25.54 -5.52
C GLU A 25 -2.72 25.39 -6.04
N SER A 26 -1.80 24.84 -5.22
CA SER A 26 -0.45 24.49 -5.67
C SER A 26 0.21 23.33 -4.92
N ALA A 27 -0.49 22.20 -4.79
CA ALA A 27 0.13 20.96 -4.35
C ALA A 27 0.35 20.00 -5.53
N PRO A 28 1.43 19.17 -5.53
CA PRO A 28 1.70 18.25 -6.63
C PRO A 28 0.50 17.33 -6.94
N GLU A 29 0.21 17.11 -8.21
CA GLU A 29 -0.94 16.38 -8.74
C GLU A 29 -1.11 14.97 -8.15
N PHE A 30 -0.03 14.33 -7.71
CA PHE A 30 0.00 13.03 -7.02
C PHE A 30 -0.66 13.07 -5.63
N LEU A 31 -0.54 14.18 -4.88
CA LEU A 31 -1.21 14.37 -3.59
C LEU A 31 -2.68 14.79 -3.79
N MET A 32 -3.00 15.43 -4.92
CA MET A 32 -4.34 15.87 -5.27
C MET A 32 -5.25 14.70 -5.74
N ALA A 33 -4.71 13.65 -6.35
CA ALA A 33 -5.50 12.49 -6.78
C ALA A 33 -6.16 11.75 -5.60
N ARG A 34 -5.49 11.70 -4.41
CA ARG A 34 -6.08 11.16 -3.17
C ARG A 34 -7.05 12.12 -2.47
N ARG A 35 -6.96 13.42 -2.71
CA ARG A 35 -7.84 14.43 -2.11
C ARG A 35 -9.18 14.58 -2.85
N ARG A 36 -9.28 14.04 -4.07
CA ARG A 36 -10.47 14.02 -4.91
C ARG A 36 -11.35 12.77 -4.77
N GLU A 37 -11.27 12.02 -3.68
CA GLU A 37 -12.41 11.22 -3.27
C GLU A 37 -13.49 12.22 -2.84
N ARG A 38 -14.23 12.68 -3.85
CA ARG A 38 -15.36 13.60 -3.72
C ARG A 38 -16.23 13.10 -2.56
N ARG A 39 -16.33 13.93 -1.51
CA ARG A 39 -17.55 13.91 -0.71
C ARG A 39 -18.71 13.96 -1.69
N PRO A 40 -19.64 13.00 -1.72
CA PRO A 40 -20.86 13.20 -2.43
C PRO A 40 -21.51 14.43 -1.79
N SER A 41 -21.56 15.53 -2.53
CA SER A 41 -22.24 16.73 -2.10
C SER A 41 -23.73 16.35 -2.06
N GLY A 42 -24.36 16.37 -0.87
CA GLY A 42 -25.79 16.55 -0.84
C GLY A 42 -26.66 15.64 -0.01
N ALA A 43 -26.16 14.65 0.75
CA ALA A 43 -26.98 14.07 1.78
C ALA A 43 -26.28 14.28 3.13
N GLU A 44 -26.84 15.10 4.02
CA GLU A 44 -26.47 15.07 5.43
C GLU A 44 -26.65 13.62 5.90
N GLY A 45 -25.56 13.03 6.44
CA GLY A 45 -25.56 11.65 6.86
C GLY A 45 -26.60 11.39 7.96
N ALA A 46 -27.12 10.19 7.99
CA ALA A 46 -28.12 9.78 8.96
C ALA A 46 -27.56 9.87 10.39
N VAL A 47 -28.37 10.38 11.29
CA VAL A 47 -28.13 10.30 12.74
C VAL A 47 -29.28 9.54 13.35
N GLU A 48 -28.97 8.47 14.06
CA GLU A 48 -29.94 7.59 14.69
C GLU A 48 -29.54 7.33 16.15
N ALA A 49 -30.49 7.31 17.04
CA ALA A 49 -30.26 6.96 18.44
C ALA A 49 -31.12 5.76 18.84
N SER A 50 -30.48 4.80 19.49
CA SER A 50 -31.14 3.65 20.13
C SER A 50 -30.98 3.78 21.65
N ILE A 51 -32.05 3.49 22.40
CA ILE A 51 -32.03 3.50 23.85
C ILE A 51 -32.19 2.06 24.35
N TYR A 52 -31.39 1.73 25.34
CA TYR A 52 -31.38 0.41 25.97
C TYR A 52 -31.54 0.53 27.48
N VAL A 53 -32.30 -0.35 28.08
CA VAL A 53 -32.48 -0.42 29.55
C VAL A 53 -32.20 -1.85 29.97
N ARG A 54 -31.17 -2.04 30.79
CA ARG A 54 -30.71 -3.36 31.25
C ARG A 54 -30.47 -4.36 30.09
N GLY A 55 -29.87 -3.90 29.02
CA GLY A 55 -29.58 -4.73 27.84
C GLY A 55 -30.76 -4.99 26.89
N ALA A 56 -31.96 -4.45 27.15
CA ALA A 56 -33.12 -4.58 26.29
C ALA A 56 -33.40 -3.27 25.52
N PRO A 57 -33.80 -3.34 24.23
CA PRO A 57 -34.24 -2.17 23.49
C PRO A 57 -35.43 -1.47 24.16
N ALA A 58 -35.38 -0.16 24.29
CA ALA A 58 -36.44 0.70 24.80
C ALA A 58 -36.95 1.63 23.71
N PRO A 59 -38.14 2.23 23.89
CA PRO A 59 -38.66 3.18 22.92
C PRO A 59 -37.69 4.29 22.61
N PRO A 60 -37.47 4.63 21.32
CA PRO A 60 -36.56 5.69 20.93
C PRO A 60 -37.03 7.05 21.44
N PRO A 61 -36.14 8.07 21.53
CA PRO A 61 -36.53 9.44 21.81
C PRO A 61 -37.47 9.98 20.70
N ALA A 62 -38.20 11.05 20.98
CA ALA A 62 -39.16 11.64 20.05
C ALA A 62 -38.45 12.12 18.75
N ASP A 63 -37.26 12.65 18.87
CA ASP A 63 -36.31 12.95 17.76
C ASP A 63 -34.99 12.23 18.01
N PRO A 64 -34.74 11.07 17.40
CA PRO A 64 -33.47 10.36 17.54
C PRO A 64 -32.26 11.11 16.96
N ALA A 65 -32.48 12.10 16.11
CA ALA A 65 -31.41 12.92 15.52
C ALA A 65 -31.02 14.13 16.37
N ASP A 66 -31.83 14.50 17.38
CA ASP A 66 -31.54 15.58 18.32
C ASP A 66 -30.80 15.08 19.57
N PRO A 67 -29.50 15.41 19.73
CA PRO A 67 -28.73 15.01 20.92
C PRO A 67 -29.34 15.48 22.25
N ALA A 68 -30.02 16.63 22.28
CA ALA A 68 -30.64 17.14 23.47
C ALA A 68 -31.87 16.30 23.89
N GLU A 69 -32.65 15.76 22.94
CA GLU A 69 -33.72 14.86 23.20
C GLU A 69 -33.24 13.52 23.78
N VAL A 70 -32.13 13.00 23.17
CA VAL A 70 -31.50 11.78 23.69
C VAL A 70 -31.00 12.01 25.13
N ARG A 71 -30.40 13.16 25.42
CA ARG A 71 -29.95 13.52 26.77
C ARG A 71 -31.10 13.57 27.75
N ARG A 72 -32.19 14.23 27.41
CA ARG A 72 -33.41 14.29 28.25
C ARG A 72 -33.96 12.91 28.54
N ARG A 73 -33.95 12.01 27.54
CA ARG A 73 -34.40 10.63 27.72
C ARG A 73 -33.52 9.85 28.70
N LEU A 74 -32.23 10.03 28.68
CA LEU A 74 -31.28 9.46 29.65
C LEU A 74 -31.49 10.02 31.07
N GLU A 75 -31.81 11.29 31.18
CA GLU A 75 -32.07 11.94 32.48
C GLU A 75 -33.34 11.43 33.11
N ALA A 76 -34.39 11.15 32.29
CA ALA A 76 -35.65 10.63 32.77
C ALA A 76 -35.55 9.16 33.24
N GLU A 77 -34.58 8.38 32.78
CA GLU A 77 -34.38 6.97 33.11
C GLU A 77 -32.94 6.67 33.48
N PRO A 78 -32.60 6.57 34.78
CA PRO A 78 -31.22 6.45 35.26
C PRO A 78 -30.50 5.17 34.76
N GLU A 79 -31.21 4.10 34.47
CA GLU A 79 -30.66 2.84 33.96
C GLU A 79 -30.55 2.79 32.44
N ALA A 80 -30.99 3.84 31.74
CA ALA A 80 -30.93 3.91 30.29
C ALA A 80 -29.52 4.21 29.80
N VAL A 81 -29.19 3.55 28.71
CA VAL A 81 -27.97 3.77 27.91
C VAL A 81 -28.37 4.15 26.49
N ALA A 82 -27.74 5.15 25.92
CA ALA A 82 -27.96 5.54 24.53
C ALA A 82 -26.80 5.11 23.64
N TRP A 83 -27.14 4.63 22.44
CA TRP A 83 -26.18 4.50 21.36
C TRP A 83 -26.59 5.37 20.17
N ILE A 84 -25.81 6.43 19.92
CA ILE A 84 -26.00 7.39 18.84
C ILE A 84 -25.06 6.99 17.69
N ARG A 85 -25.62 6.71 16.52
CA ARG A 85 -24.90 6.37 15.31
C ARG A 85 -24.96 7.56 14.35
N MET A 86 -23.80 8.01 13.91
CA MET A 86 -23.66 9.11 12.96
C MET A 86 -22.90 8.62 11.72
N ASP A 87 -23.56 8.65 10.58
CA ASP A 87 -22.94 8.30 9.30
C ASP A 87 -22.57 9.59 8.55
N ARG A 88 -21.28 9.84 8.41
CA ARG A 88 -20.75 11.05 7.73
C ARG A 88 -21.46 12.35 8.20
N PRO A 89 -21.53 12.62 9.51
CA PRO A 89 -22.24 13.77 10.01
C PRO A 89 -21.63 15.08 9.54
N SER A 90 -22.46 16.12 9.43
CA SER A 90 -21.93 17.49 9.32
C SER A 90 -21.20 17.89 10.60
N THR A 91 -20.22 18.81 10.47
CA THR A 91 -19.53 19.37 11.63
C THR A 91 -20.48 19.91 12.67
N GLY A 92 -21.58 20.57 12.24
CA GLY A 92 -22.60 21.11 13.14
C GLY A 92 -23.31 20.04 13.98
N ARG A 93 -23.66 18.89 13.39
CA ARG A 93 -24.31 17.78 14.11
C ARG A 93 -23.35 17.14 15.13
N LEU A 94 -22.08 16.93 14.76
CA LEU A 94 -21.10 16.38 15.70
C LEU A 94 -20.82 17.36 16.85
N MET A 95 -20.74 18.67 16.56
CA MET A 95 -20.57 19.71 17.57
C MET A 95 -21.77 19.82 18.51
N ALA A 96 -23.00 19.63 18.01
CA ALA A 96 -24.20 19.57 18.86
C ALA A 96 -24.12 18.40 19.86
N ALA A 97 -23.80 17.19 19.36
CA ALA A 97 -23.58 16.05 20.23
C ALA A 97 -22.44 16.27 21.24
N ALA A 98 -21.34 16.89 20.79
CA ALA A 98 -20.19 17.19 21.66
C ALA A 98 -20.56 18.12 22.83
N ARG A 99 -21.39 19.12 22.58
CA ARG A 99 -21.89 20.03 23.65
C ARG A 99 -22.78 19.30 24.64
N GLU A 100 -23.74 18.52 24.14
CA GLU A 100 -24.71 17.81 24.99
C GLU A 100 -24.05 16.73 25.85
N PHE A 101 -23.14 15.96 25.29
CA PHE A 101 -22.49 14.86 25.99
C PHE A 101 -21.13 15.22 26.60
N GLY A 102 -20.71 16.48 26.50
CA GLY A 102 -19.49 16.98 27.11
C GLY A 102 -18.21 16.34 26.57
N LEU A 103 -18.16 16.07 25.27
CA LEU A 103 -17.00 15.46 24.64
C LEU A 103 -15.79 16.41 24.65
N HIS A 104 -14.60 15.85 24.72
CA HIS A 104 -13.37 16.63 24.76
C HIS A 104 -13.05 17.23 23.37
N GLU A 105 -12.64 18.51 23.35
CA GLU A 105 -12.38 19.25 22.10
C GLU A 105 -11.41 18.55 21.14
N LEU A 106 -10.30 17.99 21.65
CA LEU A 106 -9.31 17.28 20.83
C LEU A 106 -9.89 16.02 20.19
N ALA A 107 -10.73 15.28 20.91
CA ALA A 107 -11.38 14.09 20.36
C ALA A 107 -12.42 14.44 19.29
N VAL A 108 -13.10 15.59 19.46
CA VAL A 108 -14.05 16.09 18.47
C VAL A 108 -13.33 16.62 17.23
N GLU A 109 -12.19 17.30 17.40
CA GLU A 109 -11.33 17.75 16.30
C GLU A 109 -10.85 16.56 15.46
N ASP A 110 -10.33 15.51 16.12
CA ASP A 110 -9.91 14.27 15.46
C ASP A 110 -11.06 13.62 14.69
N ALA A 111 -12.25 13.60 15.25
CA ALA A 111 -13.43 13.02 14.62
C ALA A 111 -13.97 13.85 13.43
N ILE A 112 -13.70 15.15 13.38
CA ILE A 112 -14.07 16.01 12.25
C ILE A 112 -13.05 15.94 11.12
N VAL A 113 -11.75 15.97 11.47
CA VAL A 113 -10.65 15.98 10.49
C VAL A 113 -10.50 14.62 9.82
N ALA A 114 -10.73 13.54 10.57
CA ALA A 114 -10.47 12.15 10.17
C ALA A 114 -8.99 11.91 9.76
N HIS A 115 -8.66 10.75 9.18
CA HIS A 115 -7.30 10.35 8.77
C HIS A 115 -6.35 10.08 9.95
N GLN A 116 -6.92 9.65 11.08
CA GLN A 116 -6.19 9.30 12.28
C GLN A 116 -5.68 7.84 12.22
N ARG A 117 -4.66 7.55 13.02
CA ARG A 117 -4.26 6.17 13.30
C ARG A 117 -5.18 5.58 14.36
N PRO A 118 -5.44 4.25 14.34
CA PRO A 118 -6.16 3.61 15.42
C PRO A 118 -5.52 3.95 16.77
N LYS A 119 -6.35 4.35 17.74
CA LYS A 119 -5.94 4.72 19.08
C LYS A 119 -7.09 4.62 20.07
N LEU A 120 -6.76 4.54 21.35
CA LEU A 120 -7.70 4.64 22.45
C LEU A 120 -7.18 5.66 23.46
N ASP A 121 -7.90 6.77 23.59
CA ASP A 121 -7.59 7.85 24.51
C ASP A 121 -8.70 7.99 25.56
N ARG A 122 -8.33 8.43 26.77
CA ARG A 122 -9.28 8.69 27.85
C ARG A 122 -9.28 10.18 28.23
N TYR A 123 -10.46 10.77 28.25
CA TYR A 123 -10.71 12.15 28.63
C TYR A 123 -11.72 12.19 29.78
N GLY A 124 -11.22 12.15 31.02
CA GLY A 124 -12.07 12.02 32.20
C GLY A 124 -12.83 10.71 32.23
N ASP A 125 -14.18 10.78 32.20
CA ASP A 125 -15.06 9.61 32.18
C ASP A 125 -15.41 9.15 30.76
N THR A 126 -14.94 9.87 29.73
CA THR A 126 -15.18 9.54 28.33
C THR A 126 -13.94 8.88 27.74
N ARG A 127 -14.12 7.78 27.01
CA ARG A 127 -13.11 7.17 26.16
C ARG A 127 -13.37 7.54 24.72
N PHE A 128 -12.33 7.70 23.97
CA PHE A 128 -12.36 7.98 22.54
C PHE A 128 -11.48 6.97 21.80
N ALA A 129 -12.10 6.14 20.99
CA ALA A 129 -11.42 5.18 20.13
C ALA A 129 -11.51 5.59 18.67
N VAL A 130 -10.41 5.43 17.96
CA VAL A 130 -10.34 5.51 16.49
C VAL A 130 -10.02 4.13 15.97
N LEU A 131 -10.84 3.62 15.06
CA LEU A 131 -10.67 2.32 14.43
C LEU A 131 -10.68 2.48 12.90
N ARG A 132 -10.00 1.58 12.19
CA ARG A 132 -9.97 1.55 10.74
C ARG A 132 -10.60 0.27 10.24
N ALA A 133 -11.80 0.32 9.70
CA ALA A 133 -12.50 -0.83 9.14
C ALA A 133 -12.07 -1.07 7.69
N ALA A 134 -11.83 -2.33 7.33
CA ALA A 134 -11.58 -2.74 5.95
C ALA A 134 -12.90 -2.92 5.20
N GLY A 135 -12.96 -2.40 3.99
CA GLY A 135 -14.06 -2.59 3.07
C GLY A 135 -13.55 -2.95 1.67
N PRO A 136 -14.45 -3.37 0.76
CA PRO A 136 -14.08 -3.65 -0.63
C PRO A 136 -13.56 -2.40 -1.32
N GLY A 137 -12.44 -2.53 -2.03
CA GLY A 137 -11.86 -1.49 -2.87
C GLY A 137 -12.44 -1.47 -4.29
N GLY A 138 -11.86 -0.67 -5.17
CA GLY A 138 -12.25 -0.58 -6.58
C GLY A 138 -11.68 -1.70 -7.45
N GLY A 139 -10.69 -2.44 -6.98
CA GLY A 139 -10.04 -3.58 -7.63
C GLY A 139 -10.12 -4.86 -6.79
N ALA A 140 -9.82 -6.00 -7.41
CA ALA A 140 -9.90 -7.31 -6.73
C ALA A 140 -8.96 -7.42 -5.53
N ASP A 141 -7.76 -6.83 -5.64
CA ASP A 141 -6.70 -6.88 -4.63
C ASP A 141 -6.64 -5.60 -3.77
N GLU A 142 -7.53 -4.62 -4.03
CA GLU A 142 -7.53 -3.33 -3.35
C GLU A 142 -8.40 -3.39 -2.09
N VAL A 143 -7.84 -2.91 -0.98
CA VAL A 143 -8.57 -2.77 0.29
C VAL A 143 -8.80 -1.29 0.56
N ARG A 144 -10.05 -0.90 0.76
CA ARG A 144 -10.40 0.46 1.17
C ARG A 144 -10.61 0.49 2.68
N PHE A 145 -9.92 1.42 3.35
CA PHE A 145 -10.11 1.63 4.77
C PHE A 145 -11.03 2.81 5.03
N SER A 146 -11.99 2.59 5.91
CA SER A 146 -12.89 3.61 6.45
C SER A 146 -12.58 3.84 7.93
N GLU A 147 -12.74 5.08 8.40
CA GLU A 147 -12.58 5.38 9.83
C GLU A 147 -13.92 5.34 10.53
N VAL A 148 -13.92 4.74 11.72
CA VAL A 148 -15.01 4.81 12.67
C VAL A 148 -14.45 5.30 14.01
N HIS A 149 -15.06 6.36 14.53
CA HIS A 149 -14.73 6.93 15.83
C HIS A 149 -15.79 6.54 16.83
N VAL A 150 -15.38 6.10 18.01
CA VAL A 150 -16.28 5.66 19.07
C VAL A 150 -15.98 6.43 20.33
N PHE A 151 -16.98 7.21 20.78
CA PHE A 151 -16.96 7.85 22.09
C PHE A 151 -17.80 7.03 23.04
N THR A 152 -17.28 6.67 24.20
CA THR A 152 -18.05 6.01 25.25
C THR A 152 -17.94 6.78 26.56
N GLY A 153 -19.08 7.15 27.10
CA GLY A 153 -19.20 7.76 28.43
C GLY A 153 -19.93 6.83 29.40
N PRO A 154 -20.31 7.31 30.59
CA PRO A 154 -20.95 6.46 31.61
C PRO A 154 -22.29 5.82 31.14
N ARG A 155 -23.05 6.53 30.32
CA ARG A 155 -24.38 6.09 29.86
C ARG A 155 -24.64 6.33 28.37
N PHE A 156 -23.61 6.59 27.57
CA PHE A 156 -23.76 6.79 26.13
C PHE A 156 -22.60 6.19 25.35
N ALA A 157 -22.88 5.76 24.15
CA ALA A 157 -21.92 5.53 23.09
C ALA A 157 -22.30 6.39 21.88
N ILE A 158 -21.30 7.02 21.24
CA ILE A 158 -21.49 7.76 19.99
C ILE A 158 -20.51 7.18 18.99
N THR A 159 -21.01 6.67 17.87
CA THR A 159 -20.19 6.18 16.76
C THR A 159 -20.30 7.13 15.58
N VAL A 160 -19.13 7.55 15.04
CA VAL A 160 -19.03 8.43 13.87
C VAL A 160 -18.30 7.66 12.78
N ARG A 161 -19.00 7.32 11.71
CA ARG A 161 -18.45 6.58 10.56
C ARG A 161 -18.18 7.53 9.40
N HIS A 162 -16.97 7.44 8.81
CA HIS A 162 -16.51 8.28 7.70
C HIS A 162 -16.46 7.56 6.33
N GLY A 163 -17.01 6.36 6.23
CA GLY A 163 -17.03 5.57 5.00
C GLY A 163 -18.15 4.54 5.00
N ASP A 164 -17.99 3.48 4.21
CA ASP A 164 -19.03 2.47 4.04
C ASP A 164 -18.86 1.28 5.02
N ALA A 165 -17.68 1.14 5.65
CA ALA A 165 -17.40 0.11 6.64
C ALA A 165 -17.07 0.76 8.02
N PRO A 166 -17.32 0.06 9.14
CA PRO A 166 -18.06 -1.21 9.22
C PRO A 166 -19.59 -1.00 9.09
N ASP A 167 -20.32 -2.08 8.88
CA ASP A 167 -21.81 -2.06 8.93
C ASP A 167 -22.29 -1.94 10.39
N LEU A 168 -22.51 -0.70 10.84
CA LEU A 168 -22.96 -0.41 12.20
C LEU A 168 -24.38 -0.92 12.48
N GLU A 169 -25.20 -1.13 11.46
CA GLU A 169 -26.53 -1.71 11.63
C GLU A 169 -26.44 -3.22 11.91
N ALA A 170 -25.50 -3.91 11.26
CA ALA A 170 -25.22 -5.31 11.59
C ALA A 170 -24.66 -5.46 13.02
N VAL A 171 -23.79 -4.52 13.45
CA VAL A 171 -23.29 -4.48 14.84
C VAL A 171 -24.44 -4.28 15.82
N ARG A 172 -25.38 -3.36 15.53
CA ARG A 172 -26.57 -3.13 16.37
C ARG A 172 -27.40 -4.39 16.52
N ARG A 173 -27.75 -5.02 15.40
CA ARG A 173 -28.58 -6.26 15.42
C ARG A 173 -27.91 -7.38 16.21
N ARG A 174 -26.57 -7.52 16.10
CA ARG A 174 -25.81 -8.51 16.87
C ARG A 174 -25.86 -8.24 18.37
N LEU A 175 -25.66 -6.98 18.78
CA LEU A 175 -25.75 -6.57 20.20
C LEU A 175 -27.15 -6.73 20.76
N GLU A 176 -28.18 -6.38 19.99
CA GLU A 176 -29.59 -6.59 20.41
C GLU A 176 -29.96 -8.08 20.53
N GLY A 177 -29.26 -8.95 19.83
CA GLY A 177 -29.33 -10.40 19.94
C GLY A 177 -28.66 -10.98 21.18
N ASP A 178 -27.83 -10.18 21.86
CA ASP A 178 -27.10 -10.55 23.09
C ASP A 178 -27.35 -9.52 24.22
N PRO A 179 -28.48 -9.63 24.91
CA PRO A 179 -28.87 -8.73 26.00
C PRO A 179 -27.86 -8.71 27.17
N GLN A 180 -27.12 -9.82 27.40
CA GLN A 180 -26.14 -9.89 28.46
C GLN A 180 -24.95 -9.00 28.16
N LEU A 181 -24.40 -9.11 26.97
CA LEU A 181 -23.33 -8.24 26.49
C LEU A 181 -23.79 -6.77 26.45
N LEU A 182 -24.98 -6.49 25.94
CA LEU A 182 -25.52 -5.13 25.87
C LEU A 182 -25.76 -4.50 27.26
N ALA A 183 -26.06 -5.31 28.29
CA ALA A 183 -26.21 -4.87 29.67
C ALA A 183 -24.89 -4.37 30.28
N LEU A 184 -23.70 -4.72 29.72
CA LEU A 184 -22.42 -4.16 30.13
C LEU A 184 -22.28 -2.66 29.75
N GLY A 185 -23.26 -2.11 29.03
CA GLY A 185 -23.39 -0.68 28.76
C GLY A 185 -22.56 -0.18 27.58
N PRO A 186 -22.13 1.10 27.60
CA PRO A 186 -21.48 1.74 26.45
C PRO A 186 -20.19 1.05 25.98
N GLN A 187 -19.48 0.37 26.88
CA GLN A 187 -18.23 -0.34 26.55
C GLN A 187 -18.48 -1.57 25.68
N ALA A 188 -19.65 -2.20 25.81
CA ALA A 188 -20.06 -3.29 24.91
C ALA A 188 -20.21 -2.80 23.45
N VAL A 189 -20.62 -1.56 23.24
CA VAL A 189 -20.67 -0.96 21.90
C VAL A 189 -19.28 -0.80 21.32
N LEU A 190 -18.31 -0.29 22.10
CA LEU A 190 -16.92 -0.17 21.64
C LEU A 190 -16.34 -1.54 21.29
N TYR A 191 -16.54 -2.54 22.15
CA TYR A 191 -16.11 -3.91 21.88
C TYR A 191 -16.75 -4.44 20.59
N ALA A 192 -18.07 -4.35 20.45
CA ALA A 192 -18.76 -4.92 19.30
C ALA A 192 -18.39 -4.25 17.96
N VAL A 193 -18.08 -2.94 17.98
CA VAL A 193 -17.54 -2.23 16.80
C VAL A 193 -16.13 -2.69 16.49
N ALA A 194 -15.26 -2.86 17.50
CA ALA A 194 -13.89 -3.35 17.32
C ALA A 194 -13.87 -4.80 16.80
N ASP A 195 -14.68 -5.68 17.38
CA ASP A 195 -14.85 -7.06 16.97
C ASP A 195 -15.31 -7.16 15.51
N ARG A 196 -16.30 -6.35 15.12
CA ARG A 196 -16.73 -6.26 13.72
C ARG A 196 -15.62 -5.80 12.77
N VAL A 197 -14.81 -4.84 13.18
CA VAL A 197 -13.65 -4.39 12.38
C VAL A 197 -12.67 -5.53 12.16
N ILE A 198 -12.42 -6.36 13.18
CA ILE A 198 -11.53 -7.53 13.09
C ILE A 198 -12.14 -8.60 12.17
N ASP A 199 -13.45 -8.88 12.31
CA ASP A 199 -14.17 -9.80 11.43
C ASP A 199 -14.07 -9.38 9.97
N ASP A 200 -14.18 -8.07 9.67
CA ASP A 200 -14.05 -7.52 8.32
C ASP A 200 -12.61 -7.60 7.76
N TYR A 201 -11.58 -7.76 8.62
CA TYR A 201 -10.19 -7.94 8.20
C TYR A 201 -9.92 -9.34 7.63
N ALA A 202 -10.50 -10.38 8.21
CA ALA A 202 -10.22 -11.77 7.83
C ALA A 202 -10.40 -12.06 6.33
N PRO A 203 -11.55 -11.70 5.69
CA PRO A 203 -11.74 -11.92 4.26
C PRO A 203 -10.83 -11.04 3.39
N ALA A 204 -10.47 -9.84 3.86
CA ALA A 204 -9.55 -8.96 3.13
C ALA A 204 -8.12 -9.51 3.12
N VAL A 205 -7.64 -10.02 4.26
CA VAL A 205 -6.32 -10.67 4.38
C VAL A 205 -6.25 -11.95 3.56
N ALA A 206 -7.32 -12.75 3.54
CA ALA A 206 -7.39 -13.95 2.72
C ALA A 206 -7.21 -13.63 1.21
N ARG A 207 -7.92 -12.61 0.69
CA ARG A 207 -7.75 -12.17 -0.71
C ARG A 207 -6.34 -11.67 -1.01
N LEU A 208 -5.72 -10.92 -0.08
CA LEU A 208 -4.33 -10.49 -0.24
C LEU A 208 -3.36 -11.67 -0.28
N GLY A 209 -3.63 -12.73 0.50
CA GLY A 209 -2.86 -13.97 0.47
C GLY A 209 -2.97 -14.68 -0.88
N GLU A 210 -4.19 -14.89 -1.38
CA GLU A 210 -4.41 -15.49 -2.70
C GLU A 210 -3.70 -14.70 -3.82
N ALA A 211 -3.75 -13.37 -3.76
CA ALA A 211 -3.06 -12.52 -4.73
C ALA A 211 -1.53 -12.60 -4.59
N ALA A 212 -1.00 -12.79 -3.37
CA ALA A 212 0.42 -12.98 -3.13
C ALA A 212 0.93 -14.30 -3.70
N ASP A 213 0.19 -15.39 -3.50
CA ASP A 213 0.52 -16.73 -4.04
C ASP A 213 0.46 -16.73 -5.58
N GLU A 214 -0.54 -16.05 -6.16
CA GLU A 214 -0.64 -15.91 -7.62
C GLU A 214 0.56 -15.17 -8.20
N VAL A 215 0.94 -14.03 -7.60
CA VAL A 215 2.06 -13.23 -8.12
C VAL A 215 3.40 -13.92 -7.91
N GLU A 216 3.58 -14.68 -6.83
CA GLU A 216 4.73 -15.55 -6.62
C GLU A 216 4.88 -16.54 -7.78
N SER A 217 3.80 -17.25 -8.11
CA SER A 217 3.78 -18.22 -9.21
C SER A 217 4.14 -17.57 -10.55
N ARG A 218 3.66 -16.35 -10.82
CA ARG A 218 3.98 -15.59 -12.03
C ARG A 218 5.44 -15.16 -12.10
N VAL A 219 6.05 -14.78 -10.97
CA VAL A 219 7.49 -14.45 -10.89
C VAL A 219 8.34 -15.66 -11.26
N PHE A 220 8.03 -16.84 -10.71
CA PHE A 220 8.73 -18.08 -11.08
C PHE A 220 8.51 -18.53 -12.52
N ALA A 221 7.37 -18.16 -13.11
CA ALA A 221 7.12 -18.38 -14.53
C ALA A 221 7.85 -17.40 -15.47
N GLY A 222 8.53 -16.39 -14.90
CA GLY A 222 9.29 -15.38 -15.67
C GLY A 222 8.38 -14.33 -16.34
N ASP A 223 7.19 -14.06 -15.79
CA ASP A 223 6.27 -13.07 -16.34
C ASP A 223 6.82 -11.64 -16.12
N PRO A 224 7.07 -10.86 -17.17
CA PRO A 224 7.59 -9.50 -17.06
C PRO A 224 6.67 -8.54 -16.28
N GLU A 225 5.35 -8.79 -16.29
CA GLU A 225 4.36 -7.96 -15.61
C GLU A 225 4.20 -8.30 -14.13
N ALA A 226 4.87 -9.35 -13.64
CA ALA A 226 4.79 -9.74 -12.23
C ALA A 226 5.41 -8.70 -11.30
N SER A 227 6.57 -8.11 -11.65
CA SER A 227 7.31 -7.17 -10.80
C SER A 227 6.49 -5.94 -10.38
N PRO A 228 5.81 -5.21 -11.27
CA PRO A 228 4.92 -4.12 -10.88
C PRO A 228 3.75 -4.57 -9.99
N ARG A 229 3.24 -5.79 -10.19
CA ARG A 229 2.15 -6.34 -9.38
C ARG A 229 2.59 -6.66 -7.96
N VAL A 230 3.80 -7.25 -7.77
CA VAL A 230 4.39 -7.46 -6.43
C VAL A 230 4.49 -6.14 -5.66
N HIS A 231 4.96 -5.07 -6.30
CA HIS A 231 5.07 -3.75 -5.66
C HIS A 231 3.70 -3.18 -5.26
N ARG A 232 2.67 -3.36 -6.08
CA ARG A 232 1.31 -2.92 -5.73
C ARG A 232 0.77 -3.69 -4.53
N LEU A 233 0.87 -5.02 -4.54
CA LEU A 233 0.43 -5.85 -3.42
C LEU A 233 1.18 -5.55 -2.13
N LEU A 234 2.51 -5.37 -2.20
CA LEU A 234 3.30 -5.00 -1.02
C LEU A 234 2.82 -3.67 -0.42
N ARG A 235 2.42 -2.72 -1.26
CA ARG A 235 1.83 -1.45 -0.78
C ARG A 235 0.50 -1.67 -0.08
N GLU A 236 -0.39 -2.51 -0.62
CA GLU A 236 -1.67 -2.85 0.01
C GLU A 236 -1.47 -3.55 1.36
N VAL A 237 -0.55 -4.52 1.43
CA VAL A 237 -0.18 -5.20 2.68
C VAL A 237 0.36 -4.23 3.73
N ILE A 238 1.23 -3.27 3.35
CA ILE A 238 1.74 -2.24 4.26
C ILE A 238 0.62 -1.31 4.74
N LEU A 239 -0.34 -0.95 3.88
CA LEU A 239 -1.51 -0.16 4.27
C LEU A 239 -2.38 -0.93 5.26
N PHE A 240 -2.53 -2.24 5.03
CA PHE A 240 -3.27 -3.12 5.95
C PHE A 240 -2.58 -3.22 7.31
N GLN A 241 -1.26 -3.43 7.33
CA GLN A 241 -0.48 -3.49 8.56
C GLN A 241 -0.63 -2.21 9.40
N ARG A 242 -0.63 -1.04 8.76
CA ARG A 242 -0.86 0.25 9.43
C ARG A 242 -2.26 0.41 10.05
N ALA A 243 -3.21 -0.41 9.66
CA ALA A 243 -4.54 -0.44 10.26
C ALA A 243 -4.65 -1.52 11.36
N ALA A 244 -4.05 -2.69 11.14
CA ALA A 244 -4.15 -3.85 12.03
C ALA A 244 -3.27 -3.72 13.29
N ASP A 245 -1.98 -3.36 13.16
CA ASP A 245 -1.06 -3.29 14.30
C ASP A 245 -1.55 -2.34 15.41
N PRO A 246 -1.98 -1.09 15.12
CA PRO A 246 -2.45 -0.21 16.18
C PRO A 246 -3.80 -0.63 16.78
N LEU A 247 -4.61 -1.42 16.06
CA LEU A 247 -5.87 -1.96 16.60
C LEU A 247 -5.60 -2.91 17.77
N LEU A 248 -4.57 -3.73 17.68
CA LEU A 248 -4.15 -4.60 18.78
C LEU A 248 -3.79 -3.80 20.05
N ASP A 249 -3.11 -2.65 19.87
CA ASP A 249 -2.81 -1.74 20.99
C ASP A 249 -4.08 -1.13 21.61
N VAL A 250 -5.08 -0.81 20.78
CA VAL A 250 -6.39 -0.32 21.24
C VAL A 250 -7.06 -1.35 22.15
N LEU A 251 -7.09 -2.63 21.72
CA LEU A 251 -7.70 -3.72 22.49
C LEU A 251 -6.94 -4.00 23.80
N ARG A 252 -5.61 -4.04 23.76
CA ARG A 252 -4.78 -4.23 24.96
C ARG A 252 -4.99 -3.10 25.99
N ARG A 253 -5.04 -1.85 25.54
CA ARG A 253 -5.39 -0.72 26.41
C ARG A 253 -6.81 -0.78 26.95
N GLY A 254 -7.78 -1.29 26.15
CA GLY A 254 -9.13 -1.58 26.59
C GLY A 254 -9.14 -2.56 27.76
N LEU A 255 -8.41 -3.66 27.63
CA LEU A 255 -8.25 -4.66 28.70
C LEU A 255 -7.67 -4.08 30.01
N GLU A 256 -6.70 -3.15 29.91
CA GLU A 256 -6.10 -2.50 31.07
C GLU A 256 -7.08 -1.53 31.74
N GLN A 257 -7.92 -0.83 30.97
CA GLN A 257 -8.83 0.19 31.47
C GLN A 257 -10.12 -0.39 32.05
N ASP A 258 -10.55 -1.58 31.60
CA ASP A 258 -11.78 -2.26 32.03
C ASP A 258 -11.55 -3.34 33.09
N ALA A 259 -10.58 -3.11 34.00
CA ALA A 259 -10.19 -4.07 35.02
C ALA A 259 -11.31 -4.49 35.98
N GLY A 260 -12.47 -3.82 35.99
CA GLY A 260 -13.60 -4.10 36.89
C GLY A 260 -14.67 -5.02 36.36
N ASP A 261 -14.75 -5.23 35.04
CA ASP A 261 -15.77 -6.12 34.42
C ASP A 261 -15.07 -7.34 33.78
N GLU A 262 -15.28 -8.51 34.41
CA GLU A 262 -14.62 -9.74 34.00
C GLU A 262 -15.17 -10.28 32.68
N GLU A 263 -16.46 -10.12 32.42
CA GLU A 263 -17.09 -10.60 31.18
C GLU A 263 -16.65 -9.77 29.99
N LEU A 264 -16.65 -8.43 30.09
CA LEU A 264 -16.13 -7.56 29.04
C LEU A 264 -14.64 -7.85 28.76
N ARG A 265 -13.85 -8.15 29.78
CA ARG A 265 -12.44 -8.53 29.61
C ARG A 265 -12.26 -9.85 28.88
N HIS A 266 -13.15 -10.82 29.05
CA HIS A 266 -13.12 -12.06 28.26
C HIS A 266 -13.37 -11.77 26.78
N HIS A 267 -14.37 -10.96 26.46
CA HIS A 267 -14.66 -10.55 25.09
C HIS A 267 -13.53 -9.75 24.45
N LEU A 268 -12.94 -8.80 25.17
CA LEU A 268 -11.81 -8.01 24.68
C LEU A 268 -10.55 -8.87 24.47
N ARG A 269 -10.34 -9.90 25.29
CA ARG A 269 -9.21 -10.83 25.10
C ARG A 269 -9.39 -11.67 23.85
N ASP A 270 -10.58 -12.23 23.64
CA ASP A 270 -10.91 -12.99 22.43
C ASP A 270 -10.73 -12.15 21.18
N ALA A 271 -11.23 -10.90 21.18
CA ALA A 271 -10.99 -9.95 20.08
C ALA A 271 -9.50 -9.63 19.88
N ALA A 272 -8.72 -9.51 20.95
CA ALA A 272 -7.29 -9.26 20.85
C ALA A 272 -6.54 -10.46 20.23
N ASP A 273 -6.90 -11.69 20.60
CA ASP A 273 -6.33 -12.91 20.03
C ASP A 273 -6.64 -13.01 18.51
N HIS A 274 -7.86 -12.66 18.10
CA HIS A 274 -8.24 -12.60 16.68
C HIS A 274 -7.47 -11.50 15.93
N ALA A 275 -7.30 -10.31 16.54
CA ALA A 275 -6.54 -9.22 15.96
C ALA A 275 -5.06 -9.57 15.80
N GLU A 276 -4.46 -10.29 16.77
CA GLU A 276 -3.09 -10.80 16.71
C GLU A 276 -2.92 -11.78 15.56
N ALA A 277 -3.84 -12.74 15.41
CA ALA A 277 -3.81 -13.69 14.29
C ALA A 277 -3.92 -13.00 12.92
N VAL A 278 -4.68 -11.92 12.81
CA VAL A 278 -4.75 -11.09 11.60
C VAL A 278 -3.41 -10.39 11.36
N ALA A 279 -2.82 -9.76 12.37
CA ALA A 279 -1.55 -9.04 12.27
C ALA A 279 -0.41 -9.98 11.85
N GLU A 280 -0.34 -11.19 12.42
CA GLU A 280 0.64 -12.22 12.04
C GLU A 280 0.51 -12.64 10.57
N ARG A 281 -0.73 -12.84 10.07
CA ARG A 281 -0.95 -13.18 8.65
C ARG A 281 -0.51 -12.07 7.72
N VAL A 282 -0.83 -10.83 8.06
CA VAL A 282 -0.43 -9.64 7.28
C VAL A 282 1.10 -9.53 7.23
N ASP A 283 1.79 -9.75 8.35
CA ASP A 283 3.24 -9.75 8.39
C ASP A 283 3.84 -10.90 7.57
N GLY A 284 3.24 -12.09 7.62
CA GLY A 284 3.61 -13.22 6.76
C GLY A 284 3.51 -12.90 5.27
N HIS A 285 2.41 -12.28 4.83
CA HIS A 285 2.26 -11.85 3.44
C HIS A 285 3.29 -10.77 3.05
N ARG A 286 3.61 -9.83 3.95
CA ARG A 286 4.66 -8.85 3.73
C ARG A 286 6.02 -9.51 3.51
N GLN A 287 6.39 -10.47 4.36
CA GLN A 287 7.65 -11.20 4.24
C GLN A 287 7.71 -12.02 2.95
N LEU A 288 6.62 -12.73 2.60
CA LEU A 288 6.51 -13.47 1.35
C LEU A 288 6.78 -12.55 0.13
N LEU A 289 6.07 -11.44 0.04
CA LEU A 289 6.23 -10.51 -1.08
C LEU A 289 7.63 -9.88 -1.14
N GLN A 290 8.27 -9.60 0.00
CA GLN A 290 9.65 -9.14 0.03
C GLN A 290 10.62 -10.21 -0.48
N ASN A 291 10.43 -11.48 -0.11
CA ASN A 291 11.22 -12.59 -0.63
C ASN A 291 11.01 -12.77 -2.14
N VAL A 292 9.78 -12.68 -2.61
CA VAL A 292 9.44 -12.75 -4.05
C VAL A 292 10.14 -11.63 -4.84
N LEU A 293 10.21 -10.41 -4.31
CA LEU A 293 10.98 -9.32 -4.94
C LEU A 293 12.47 -9.64 -5.03
N GLN A 294 13.05 -10.21 -3.99
CA GLN A 294 14.46 -10.60 -3.98
C GLN A 294 14.76 -11.69 -5.01
N VAL A 295 13.88 -12.71 -5.09
CA VAL A 295 13.99 -13.79 -6.08
C VAL A 295 13.84 -13.21 -7.49
N ASN A 296 12.87 -12.34 -7.74
CA ASN A 296 12.66 -11.69 -9.02
C ASN A 296 13.91 -10.91 -9.49
N ALA A 297 14.52 -10.13 -8.60
CA ALA A 297 15.77 -9.42 -8.89
C ALA A 297 16.91 -10.37 -9.28
N THR A 298 17.01 -11.52 -8.61
CA THR A 298 18.00 -12.56 -8.90
C THR A 298 17.76 -13.19 -10.28
N LEU A 299 16.52 -13.54 -10.60
CA LEU A 299 16.15 -14.12 -11.90
C LEU A 299 16.45 -13.16 -13.06
N LEU A 300 16.11 -11.87 -12.90
CA LEU A 300 16.44 -10.84 -13.89
C LEU A 300 17.95 -10.69 -14.09
N SER A 301 18.74 -10.75 -13.02
CA SER A 301 20.21 -10.68 -13.10
C SER A 301 20.78 -11.89 -13.82
N LEU A 302 20.26 -13.10 -13.60
CA LEU A 302 20.66 -14.31 -14.29
C LEU A 302 20.35 -14.21 -15.80
N GLU A 303 19.15 -13.73 -16.14
CA GLU A 303 18.76 -13.52 -17.55
C GLU A 303 19.66 -12.50 -18.25
N GLN A 304 19.96 -11.38 -17.59
CA GLN A 304 20.88 -10.37 -18.11
C GLN A 304 22.30 -10.93 -18.32
N ASN A 305 22.81 -11.72 -17.38
CA ASN A 305 24.13 -12.36 -17.49
C ASN A 305 24.17 -13.35 -18.66
N GLU A 306 23.12 -14.14 -18.85
CA GLU A 306 23.02 -15.07 -19.96
C GLU A 306 22.96 -14.32 -21.33
N LYS A 307 22.18 -13.23 -21.42
CA LYS A 307 22.18 -12.36 -22.61
C LYS A 307 23.55 -11.76 -22.88
N MET A 308 24.24 -11.26 -21.85
CA MET A 308 25.59 -10.69 -21.98
C MET A 308 26.59 -11.76 -22.43
N ARG A 309 26.52 -12.97 -21.88
CA ARG A 309 27.35 -14.09 -22.32
C ARG A 309 27.17 -14.40 -23.81
N ARG A 310 25.91 -14.50 -24.28
CA ARG A 310 25.59 -14.74 -25.70
C ARG A 310 26.11 -13.62 -26.61
N LEU A 311 25.99 -12.36 -26.20
CA LEU A 311 26.53 -11.22 -26.92
C LEU A 311 28.06 -11.32 -27.01
N THR A 312 28.75 -11.57 -25.89
CA THR A 312 30.20 -11.74 -25.84
C THR A 312 30.69 -12.88 -26.73
N GLU A 313 29.98 -14.02 -26.74
CA GLU A 313 30.31 -15.13 -27.64
C GLU A 313 30.10 -14.77 -29.12
N SER A 314 29.05 -14.00 -29.44
CA SER A 314 28.81 -13.49 -30.79
C SER A 314 29.89 -12.52 -31.24
N ASP A 315 30.27 -11.57 -30.39
CA ASP A 315 31.32 -10.59 -30.65
C ASP A 315 32.67 -11.26 -30.83
N ALA A 316 32.99 -12.28 -30.03
CA ALA A 316 34.20 -13.08 -30.18
C ALA A 316 34.27 -13.78 -31.55
N ARG A 317 33.17 -14.41 -32.00
CA ARG A 317 33.06 -15.02 -33.31
C ARG A 317 33.21 -14.01 -34.45
N GLN A 318 32.59 -12.81 -34.30
CA GLN A 318 32.71 -11.74 -35.29
C GLN A 318 34.17 -11.22 -35.39
N ALA A 319 34.83 -11.01 -34.24
CA ALA A 319 36.21 -10.60 -34.17
C ALA A 319 37.13 -11.65 -34.85
N ASP A 320 36.86 -12.94 -34.62
CA ASP A 320 37.66 -14.00 -35.26
C ASP A 320 37.44 -14.04 -36.79
N ASN A 321 36.21 -13.88 -37.24
CA ASN A 321 35.91 -13.76 -38.66
C ASN A 321 36.57 -12.51 -39.29
N ALA A 322 36.58 -11.37 -38.62
CA ALA A 322 37.25 -10.17 -39.08
C ALA A 322 38.78 -10.35 -39.20
N LYS A 323 39.41 -11.07 -38.25
CA LYS A 323 40.82 -11.45 -38.33
C LYS A 323 41.11 -12.31 -39.55
N LYS A 324 40.27 -13.34 -39.82
CA LYS A 324 40.42 -14.21 -41.00
C LYS A 324 40.33 -13.44 -42.31
N ILE A 325 39.28 -12.55 -42.40
CA ILE A 325 39.11 -11.72 -43.60
C ILE A 325 40.31 -10.80 -43.80
N SER A 326 40.79 -10.14 -42.75
CA SER A 326 41.93 -9.26 -42.80
C SER A 326 43.22 -10.03 -43.22
N ALA A 327 43.41 -11.24 -42.68
CA ALA A 327 44.57 -12.07 -43.03
C ALA A 327 44.56 -12.46 -44.51
N TRP A 328 43.42 -12.92 -45.02
CA TRP A 328 43.25 -13.24 -46.44
C TRP A 328 43.45 -12.01 -47.34
N ALA A 329 42.88 -10.86 -46.94
CA ALA A 329 43.11 -9.60 -47.67
C ALA A 329 44.61 -9.26 -47.76
N ALA A 330 45.34 -9.34 -46.63
CA ALA A 330 46.78 -9.07 -46.62
C ALA A 330 47.57 -10.01 -47.50
N ILE A 331 47.24 -11.33 -47.50
CA ILE A 331 47.92 -12.33 -48.36
C ILE A 331 47.69 -12.04 -49.84
N LEU A 332 46.50 -11.58 -50.22
CA LEU A 332 46.15 -11.26 -51.62
C LEU A 332 46.70 -9.90 -52.05
N PHE A 333 46.70 -8.90 -51.17
CA PHE A 333 47.18 -7.55 -51.48
C PHE A 333 48.70 -7.43 -51.57
N ALA A 334 49.46 -8.14 -50.74
CA ALA A 334 50.90 -7.98 -50.67
C ALA A 334 51.58 -8.37 -52.03
N PRO A 335 51.24 -9.48 -52.71
CA PRO A 335 51.73 -9.76 -54.05
C PRO A 335 51.30 -8.71 -55.11
N SER A 336 50.02 -8.24 -55.03
CA SER A 336 49.52 -7.23 -55.98
C SER A 336 50.25 -5.87 -55.87
N LEU A 337 50.66 -5.51 -54.66
CA LEU A 337 51.49 -4.32 -54.44
C LEU A 337 52.85 -4.39 -55.18
N ILE A 338 53.50 -5.57 -55.11
CA ILE A 338 54.74 -5.82 -55.84
C ILE A 338 54.49 -5.73 -57.36
N GLY A 339 53.45 -6.38 -57.87
CA GLY A 339 53.05 -6.29 -59.27
C GLY A 339 52.79 -4.84 -59.73
N SER A 340 52.16 -4.04 -58.87
CA SER A 340 51.90 -2.62 -59.10
C SER A 340 53.19 -1.80 -59.21
N VAL A 341 54.18 -2.03 -58.33
CA VAL A 341 55.49 -1.40 -58.38
C VAL A 341 56.25 -1.72 -59.68
N TYR A 342 56.29 -2.97 -60.08
CA TYR A 342 56.92 -3.39 -61.35
C TYR A 342 56.15 -2.97 -62.63
N GLY A 343 54.89 -2.63 -62.46
CA GLY A 343 54.02 -2.08 -63.53
C GLY A 343 54.17 -0.55 -63.72
N MET A 344 54.93 0.13 -62.87
CA MET A 344 55.15 1.59 -62.96
C MET A 344 56.15 1.92 -64.07
N ASN A 345 55.87 2.93 -64.89
CA ASN A 345 56.74 3.38 -66.01
C ASN A 345 57.90 4.29 -65.55
N PHE A 346 58.82 3.75 -64.78
CA PHE A 346 60.00 4.47 -64.40
C PHE A 346 61.16 4.35 -65.49
N ARG A 347 61.83 5.40 -65.78
CA ARG A 347 62.95 5.42 -66.79
C ARG A 347 64.19 4.63 -66.36
N HIS A 348 64.41 4.37 -65.12
CA HIS A 348 65.53 3.65 -64.52
C HIS A 348 64.98 2.58 -63.54
N MET A 349 64.72 1.40 -64.07
CA MET A 349 64.49 0.18 -63.30
C MET A 349 65.52 -0.88 -63.75
N PRO A 350 66.59 -1.02 -63.03
CA PRO A 350 67.72 -1.94 -63.48
C PRO A 350 67.20 -3.40 -63.58
N GLU A 351 66.26 -3.76 -62.77
CA GLU A 351 65.69 -5.15 -62.69
C GLU A 351 64.93 -5.54 -63.93
N LEU A 352 64.37 -4.59 -64.70
CA LEU A 352 63.57 -4.89 -65.92
C LEU A 352 64.46 -5.32 -67.07
N GLY A 353 65.80 -4.93 -67.08
CA GLY A 353 66.79 -5.36 -68.03
C GLY A 353 67.49 -6.67 -67.68
N TRP A 354 67.11 -7.29 -66.55
CA TRP A 354 67.82 -8.47 -66.03
C TRP A 354 67.07 -9.74 -66.49
N ALA A 355 67.79 -10.73 -67.07
CA ALA A 355 67.22 -11.95 -67.60
C ALA A 355 66.42 -12.78 -66.52
N LEU A 356 66.86 -12.58 -65.25
CA LEU A 356 66.18 -13.23 -64.10
C LEU A 356 65.16 -12.30 -63.36
N GLY A 357 64.97 -11.04 -63.82
CA GLY A 357 64.13 -10.04 -63.13
C GLY A 357 62.70 -10.52 -63.03
N TYR A 358 62.06 -11.07 -64.10
CA TYR A 358 60.75 -11.57 -64.09
C TYR A 358 60.56 -12.83 -63.20
N PRO A 359 61.38 -13.89 -63.30
CA PRO A 359 61.29 -15.03 -62.38
C PRO A 359 61.51 -14.63 -60.90
N MET A 360 62.37 -13.68 -60.62
CA MET A 360 62.69 -13.22 -59.28
C MET A 360 61.50 -12.43 -58.67
N SER A 361 60.77 -11.60 -59.44
CA SER A 361 59.61 -10.90 -58.97
C SER A 361 58.50 -11.86 -58.64
N LEU A 362 58.28 -12.92 -59.47
CA LEU A 362 57.33 -13.97 -59.15
C LEU A 362 57.66 -14.76 -57.89
N LEU A 363 58.95 -15.09 -57.69
CA LEU A 363 59.42 -15.76 -56.49
C LEU A 363 59.23 -14.88 -55.23
N LEU A 364 59.47 -13.56 -55.37
CA LEU A 364 59.26 -12.62 -54.29
C LEU A 364 57.77 -12.51 -53.89
N MET A 365 56.89 -12.41 -54.92
CA MET A 365 55.43 -12.40 -54.68
C MET A 365 54.98 -13.68 -53.98
N LEU A 366 55.40 -14.85 -54.46
CA LEU A 366 55.07 -16.14 -53.87
C LEU A 366 55.64 -16.25 -52.44
N GLY A 367 56.91 -15.85 -52.26
CA GLY A 367 57.60 -15.90 -50.96
C GLY A 367 56.92 -15.02 -49.88
N ILE A 368 56.49 -13.79 -50.24
CA ILE A 368 55.75 -12.93 -49.36
C ILE A 368 54.38 -13.52 -49.07
N GLY A 369 53.65 -14.02 -50.06
CA GLY A 369 52.34 -14.66 -49.85
C GLY A 369 52.40 -15.87 -48.91
N VAL A 370 53.35 -16.78 -49.17
CA VAL A 370 53.63 -17.96 -48.33
C VAL A 370 54.12 -17.54 -46.94
N GLY A 371 54.97 -16.53 -46.82
CA GLY A 371 55.49 -16.00 -45.53
C GLY A 371 54.35 -15.44 -44.70
N LEU A 372 53.49 -14.60 -45.28
CA LEU A 372 52.31 -14.08 -44.61
C LEU A 372 51.32 -15.19 -44.20
N TYR A 373 51.07 -16.15 -45.07
CA TYR A 373 50.24 -17.31 -44.74
C TYR A 373 50.79 -18.08 -43.52
N ALA A 374 52.10 -18.40 -43.54
CA ALA A 374 52.75 -19.09 -42.45
C ALA A 374 52.71 -18.26 -41.13
N LEU A 375 52.93 -16.95 -41.21
CA LEU A 375 52.88 -16.05 -40.09
C LEU A 375 51.48 -16.02 -39.47
N PHE A 376 50.45 -15.84 -40.27
CA PHE A 376 49.06 -15.80 -39.78
C PHE A 376 48.60 -17.17 -39.25
N LYS A 377 49.05 -18.28 -39.86
CA LYS A 377 48.79 -19.62 -39.35
C LYS A 377 49.41 -19.87 -37.97
N VAL A 378 50.68 -19.46 -37.78
CA VAL A 378 51.41 -19.55 -36.49
C VAL A 378 50.69 -18.69 -35.44
N ARG A 379 50.24 -17.50 -35.85
CA ARG A 379 49.49 -16.60 -34.96
C ARG A 379 48.03 -16.97 -34.70
N ARG A 380 47.55 -18.10 -35.27
CA ARG A 380 46.16 -18.57 -35.16
C ARG A 380 45.11 -17.56 -35.64
N TRP A 381 45.49 -16.76 -36.67
CA TRP A 381 44.53 -15.85 -37.32
C TRP A 381 43.73 -16.54 -38.44
N MET A 382 44.12 -17.73 -38.77
CA MET A 382 43.51 -18.58 -39.79
C MET A 382 43.29 -19.98 -39.22
#